data_7d470be8cca05746e59b7e9b37b6a137
#
_entry.id   7d470be8cca05746e59b7e9b37b6a137
#
_cell.length_a   1.000
_cell.length_b   1.000
_cell.length_c   1.000
_cell.angle_alpha   90.00
_cell.angle_beta   90.00
_cell.angle_gamma   90.00
#
_symmetry.space_group_name_H-M   'P 1'
#
loop_
_entity.id
_entity.type
_entity.pdbx_description
1 polymer ?
#
loop_
_entity_poly.entity_id
_entity_poly.type
_entity_poly.pdbx_seq_one_letter_code
_entity_poly.pdbx_strand_id
1 'polypeptide(L)'
;MSLRRGVSRPVLIGGAVVLVILILAALYLAFFRAPTAPPKEITFYTWWAGLEEPAIKALVESYTAKTGVKVTRSAVPGGAGVNAKFAIIALIMAGKPPEAFQVHCGPEMISYFLASPNKEADFVDLTQVGKEIGVLETAVGKVCMLSGKLYTTPVNLHRANLIFMNKGVLDANGIKPPRTLDELIVASKALQAKGIPAMVQAGADLFTVLHLWEQIFLAVAGPQKFIEFMYGTLDPGDPSIKRATEIFLELAATFPPDWPALDWTAAVDRVVRGLGAFHVDGDWAVGLIYTTYKDVEMCPIDSITPTCKIIVAPFPGTEEVYNMVVDAVAVPKGPLQDLGVDFAKYFSSREGQKVFNPPKGSISVYPDVAPDIYPTVIQKWEVEQYRKSRYQVFSLTHGALFSDVWQKLLTGAVILAQYKATDSWYSTVKDALSLQRKLWEQTGYYLGSPEAPFAGYKPPWAR
;
A
#
# COMPACT_ATOMS: atom_id res chain seq x y z
N MET A 1 38.85 -72.69 -43.07
CA MET A 1 40.01 -71.91 -42.64
C MET A 1 39.45 -70.66 -41.92
N SER A 2 39.38 -70.68 -40.63
CA SER A 2 38.85 -69.56 -39.80
C SER A 2 40.03 -68.84 -39.21
N LEU A 3 40.32 -67.61 -39.67
CA LEU A 3 41.30 -66.72 -39.11
C LEU A 3 40.66 -65.95 -37.92
N ARG A 4 40.82 -66.48 -36.71
CA ARG A 4 40.60 -65.68 -35.49
C ARG A 4 41.82 -64.74 -35.34
N ARG A 5 41.67 -63.49 -35.73
CA ARG A 5 42.64 -62.43 -35.34
C ARG A 5 42.37 -62.10 -33.88
N GLY A 6 43.23 -62.64 -32.98
CA GLY A 6 43.25 -62.24 -31.57
C GLY A 6 43.74 -60.79 -31.48
N VAL A 7 43.01 -59.93 -30.73
CA VAL A 7 43.46 -58.58 -30.38
C VAL A 7 44.72 -58.68 -29.57
N SER A 8 45.80 -57.98 -29.97
CA SER A 8 47.10 -58.03 -29.30
C SER A 8 46.99 -57.47 -27.87
N ARG A 9 47.67 -58.14 -26.89
CA ARG A 9 47.67 -57.72 -25.49
C ARG A 9 47.92 -56.24 -25.23
N PRO A 10 48.81 -55.50 -25.98
CA PRO A 10 49.02 -54.08 -25.77
C PRO A 10 47.77 -53.22 -26.14
N VAL A 11 46.99 -53.66 -27.09
CA VAL A 11 45.73 -52.95 -27.46
C VAL A 11 44.66 -53.12 -26.39
N LEU A 12 44.55 -54.25 -25.77
CA LEU A 12 43.66 -54.51 -24.64
C LEU A 12 44.05 -53.70 -23.37
N ILE A 13 45.36 -53.59 -23.08
CA ILE A 13 45.88 -52.82 -21.96
C ILE A 13 45.65 -51.31 -22.20
N GLY A 14 45.94 -50.83 -23.41
CA GLY A 14 45.67 -49.40 -23.78
C GLY A 14 44.20 -49.02 -23.70
N GLY A 15 43.31 -49.91 -24.14
CA GLY A 15 41.85 -49.71 -24.03
C GLY A 15 41.36 -49.68 -22.58
N ALA A 16 41.90 -50.55 -21.71
CA ALA A 16 41.56 -50.57 -20.30
C ALA A 16 42.03 -49.30 -19.55
N VAL A 17 43.25 -48.80 -19.84
CA VAL A 17 43.79 -47.56 -19.28
C VAL A 17 42.92 -46.34 -19.68
N VAL A 18 42.54 -46.24 -20.98
CA VAL A 18 41.67 -45.16 -21.43
C VAL A 18 40.30 -45.22 -20.76
N LEU A 19 39.71 -46.42 -20.60
CA LEU A 19 38.42 -46.59 -19.94
C LEU A 19 38.51 -46.18 -18.45
N VAL A 20 39.59 -46.54 -17.75
CA VAL A 20 39.80 -46.11 -16.34
C VAL A 20 39.95 -44.58 -16.24
N ILE A 21 40.70 -43.96 -17.17
CA ILE A 21 40.81 -42.49 -17.18
C ILE A 21 39.45 -41.82 -17.44
N LEU A 22 38.64 -42.34 -18.34
CA LEU A 22 37.30 -41.81 -18.64
C LEU A 22 36.36 -42.01 -17.42
N ILE A 23 36.43 -43.13 -16.76
CA ILE A 23 35.66 -43.38 -15.51
C ILE A 23 36.09 -42.43 -14.39
N LEU A 24 37.41 -42.24 -14.21
CA LEU A 24 37.95 -41.33 -13.21
C LEU A 24 37.60 -39.87 -13.55
N ALA A 25 37.63 -39.48 -14.81
CA ALA A 25 37.20 -38.17 -15.24
C ALA A 25 35.68 -37.97 -15.06
N ALA A 26 34.85 -38.97 -15.35
CA ALA A 26 33.40 -38.94 -15.09
C ALA A 26 33.07 -38.88 -13.59
N LEU A 27 33.79 -39.65 -12.77
CA LEU A 27 33.67 -39.57 -11.32
C LEU A 27 34.15 -38.21 -10.79
N TYR A 28 35.27 -37.69 -11.29
CA TYR A 28 35.76 -36.36 -10.93
C TYR A 28 34.72 -35.29 -11.29
N LEU A 29 34.13 -35.32 -12.50
CA LEU A 29 33.09 -34.43 -12.90
C LEU A 29 31.76 -34.60 -12.12
N ALA A 30 31.48 -35.83 -11.65
CA ALA A 30 30.28 -36.11 -10.85
C ALA A 30 30.45 -35.72 -9.37
N PHE A 31 31.65 -35.94 -8.78
CA PHE A 31 31.91 -35.66 -7.36
C PHE A 31 32.55 -34.31 -7.08
N PHE A 32 33.25 -33.71 -8.06
CA PHE A 32 33.90 -32.40 -7.92
C PHE A 32 33.22 -31.29 -8.75
N ARG A 33 32.02 -31.53 -9.29
CA ARG A 33 31.17 -30.37 -9.60
C ARG A 33 30.99 -29.65 -8.27
N ALA A 34 31.57 -28.47 -8.14
CA ALA A 34 31.33 -27.61 -7.01
C ALA A 34 29.81 -27.62 -6.78
N PRO A 35 29.30 -27.88 -5.58
CA PRO A 35 27.89 -27.77 -5.33
C PRO A 35 27.49 -26.39 -5.83
N THR A 36 26.57 -26.35 -6.80
CA THR A 36 25.96 -25.08 -7.22
C THR A 36 25.45 -24.49 -5.92
N ALA A 37 26.00 -23.34 -5.51
CA ALA A 37 25.53 -22.65 -4.32
C ALA A 37 23.99 -22.66 -4.37
N PRO A 38 23.29 -23.01 -3.29
CA PRO A 38 21.84 -23.04 -3.30
C PRO A 38 21.35 -21.71 -3.87
N PRO A 39 20.34 -21.73 -4.75
CA PRO A 39 19.85 -20.52 -5.37
C PRO A 39 19.57 -19.51 -4.25
N LYS A 40 20.14 -18.32 -4.34
CA LYS A 40 19.88 -17.26 -3.40
C LYS A 40 18.37 -16.98 -3.44
N GLU A 41 17.69 -17.13 -2.34
CA GLU A 41 16.24 -16.99 -2.24
C GLU A 41 15.90 -16.19 -0.99
N ILE A 42 14.91 -15.29 -1.10
CA ILE A 42 14.32 -14.55 0.03
C ILE A 42 12.81 -14.71 0.02
N THR A 43 12.20 -14.56 1.20
CA THR A 43 10.76 -14.46 1.37
C THR A 43 10.36 -13.01 1.54
N PHE A 44 9.39 -12.56 0.72
CA PHE A 44 8.77 -11.25 0.82
C PHE A 44 7.30 -11.39 1.21
N TYR A 45 6.94 -10.91 2.41
CA TYR A 45 5.57 -10.87 2.88
C TYR A 45 4.86 -9.62 2.39
N THR A 46 3.68 -9.79 1.82
CA THR A 46 2.89 -8.70 1.22
C THR A 46 1.40 -9.00 1.31
N TRP A 47 0.55 -7.98 1.19
CA TRP A 47 -0.89 -8.16 1.00
C TRP A 47 -1.34 -8.02 -0.44
N TRP A 48 -0.45 -7.68 -1.37
CA TRP A 48 -0.78 -7.60 -2.80
C TRP A 48 -1.01 -9.00 -3.37
N ALA A 49 -2.30 -9.39 -3.41
CA ALA A 49 -2.78 -10.68 -3.88
C ALA A 49 -3.94 -10.48 -4.86
N GLY A 50 -4.31 -11.54 -5.59
CA GLY A 50 -5.45 -11.51 -6.51
C GLY A 50 -5.28 -10.44 -7.59
N LEU A 51 -6.21 -9.51 -7.66
CA LEU A 51 -6.23 -8.47 -8.72
C LEU A 51 -5.11 -7.43 -8.58
N GLU A 52 -4.45 -7.31 -7.44
CA GLU A 52 -3.27 -6.45 -7.24
C GLU A 52 -1.94 -7.16 -7.58
N GLU A 53 -1.96 -8.47 -7.79
CA GLU A 53 -0.76 -9.29 -8.05
C GLU A 53 0.06 -8.87 -9.27
N PRO A 54 -0.51 -8.40 -10.39
CA PRO A 54 0.26 -8.08 -11.60
C PRO A 54 1.43 -7.12 -11.37
N ALA A 55 1.28 -6.12 -10.51
CA ALA A 55 2.32 -5.13 -10.22
C ALA A 55 3.52 -5.75 -9.49
N ILE A 56 3.27 -6.47 -8.41
CA ILE A 56 4.35 -7.09 -7.61
C ILE A 56 4.98 -8.27 -8.36
N LYS A 57 4.22 -8.98 -9.18
CA LYS A 57 4.77 -10.04 -10.04
C LYS A 57 5.77 -9.48 -11.03
N ALA A 58 5.42 -8.41 -11.76
CA ALA A 58 6.31 -7.76 -12.71
C ALA A 58 7.61 -7.27 -12.03
N LEU A 59 7.52 -6.69 -10.83
CA LEU A 59 8.68 -6.25 -10.07
C LEU A 59 9.61 -7.42 -9.69
N VAL A 60 9.04 -8.51 -9.14
CA VAL A 60 9.81 -9.67 -8.70
C VAL A 60 10.49 -10.35 -9.88
N GLU A 61 9.79 -10.49 -11.01
CA GLU A 61 10.37 -11.03 -12.24
C GLU A 61 11.53 -10.17 -12.74
N SER A 62 11.38 -8.85 -12.74
CA SER A 62 12.43 -7.90 -13.15
C SER A 62 13.64 -7.96 -12.20
N TYR A 63 13.44 -8.01 -10.90
CA TYR A 63 14.51 -8.16 -9.92
C TYR A 63 15.25 -9.49 -10.08
N THR A 64 14.52 -10.60 -10.20
CA THR A 64 15.10 -11.93 -10.38
C THR A 64 15.89 -12.03 -11.67
N ALA A 65 15.39 -11.47 -12.76
CA ALA A 65 16.10 -11.44 -14.05
C ALA A 65 17.43 -10.66 -13.96
N LYS A 66 17.46 -9.59 -13.17
CA LYS A 66 18.64 -8.73 -13.00
C LYS A 66 19.68 -9.33 -12.06
N THR A 67 19.27 -10.00 -10.99
CA THR A 67 20.15 -10.38 -9.89
C THR A 67 20.38 -11.90 -9.76
N GLY A 68 19.51 -12.71 -10.35
CA GLY A 68 19.47 -14.16 -10.14
C GLY A 68 18.91 -14.56 -8.77
N VAL A 69 18.50 -13.61 -7.93
CA VAL A 69 17.90 -13.91 -6.61
C VAL A 69 16.42 -14.23 -6.81
N LYS A 70 15.99 -15.38 -6.30
CA LYS A 70 14.60 -15.77 -6.29
C LYS A 70 13.87 -15.06 -5.14
N VAL A 71 12.68 -14.51 -5.40
CA VAL A 71 11.81 -13.94 -4.38
C VAL A 71 10.54 -14.77 -4.28
N THR A 72 10.41 -15.49 -3.17
CA THR A 72 9.16 -16.18 -2.84
C THR A 72 8.23 -15.22 -2.14
N ARG A 73 7.10 -14.90 -2.80
CA ARG A 73 6.07 -14.02 -2.26
C ARG A 73 5.15 -14.80 -1.32
N SER A 74 5.05 -14.34 -0.08
CA SER A 74 4.04 -14.82 0.87
C SER A 74 2.91 -13.78 0.90
N ALA A 75 1.95 -13.94 -0.01
CA ALA A 75 0.82 -13.03 -0.12
C ALA A 75 -0.29 -13.44 0.84
N VAL A 76 -0.62 -12.56 1.79
CA VAL A 76 -1.71 -12.76 2.74
C VAL A 76 -2.80 -11.74 2.41
N PRO A 77 -3.88 -12.17 1.72
CA PRO A 77 -4.93 -11.26 1.28
C PRO A 77 -5.70 -10.65 2.46
N GLY A 78 -6.22 -9.46 2.23
CA GLY A 78 -7.01 -8.69 3.19
C GLY A 78 -6.79 -7.21 2.98
N GLY A 79 -7.88 -6.45 2.90
CA GLY A 79 -7.83 -5.02 2.60
C GLY A 79 -6.92 -4.26 3.56
N ALA A 80 -6.17 -3.30 3.03
CA ALA A 80 -5.15 -2.51 3.77
C ALA A 80 -4.14 -3.35 4.55
N GLY A 81 -3.98 -4.64 4.22
CA GLY A 81 -3.01 -5.54 4.83
C GLY A 81 -3.34 -6.02 6.24
N VAL A 82 -4.60 -5.96 6.69
CA VAL A 82 -4.99 -6.38 8.07
C VAL A 82 -4.41 -7.74 8.44
N ASN A 83 -4.68 -8.76 7.64
CA ASN A 83 -4.22 -10.13 7.92
C ASN A 83 -2.70 -10.28 7.80
N ALA A 84 -2.08 -9.63 6.80
CA ALA A 84 -0.63 -9.68 6.58
C ALA A 84 0.13 -9.07 7.75
N LYS A 85 -0.32 -7.93 8.28
CA LYS A 85 0.29 -7.25 9.43
C LYS A 85 0.32 -8.15 10.67
N PHE A 86 -0.79 -8.83 10.98
CA PHE A 86 -0.82 -9.78 12.10
C PHE A 86 0.10 -10.98 11.88
N ALA A 87 0.14 -11.54 10.67
CA ALA A 87 1.02 -12.65 10.34
C ALA A 87 2.50 -12.25 10.51
N ILE A 88 2.90 -11.07 10.03
CA ILE A 88 4.26 -10.56 10.15
C ILE A 88 4.61 -10.31 11.62
N ILE A 89 3.72 -9.68 12.40
CA ILE A 89 3.93 -9.45 13.83
C ILE A 89 4.13 -10.80 14.56
N ALA A 90 3.30 -11.80 14.28
CA ALA A 90 3.43 -13.13 14.88
C ALA A 90 4.76 -13.80 14.54
N LEU A 91 5.24 -13.67 13.30
CA LEU A 91 6.55 -14.18 12.88
C LEU A 91 7.70 -13.47 13.61
N ILE A 92 7.64 -12.15 13.74
CA ILE A 92 8.64 -11.36 14.49
C ILE A 92 8.68 -11.79 15.95
N MET A 93 7.52 -11.88 16.60
CA MET A 93 7.42 -12.35 18.00
C MET A 93 7.94 -13.78 18.19
N ALA A 94 7.77 -14.63 17.19
CA ALA A 94 8.31 -16.00 17.19
C ALA A 94 9.83 -16.09 16.88
N GLY A 95 10.49 -14.96 16.62
CA GLY A 95 11.91 -14.92 16.23
C GLY A 95 12.20 -15.49 14.84
N LYS A 96 11.20 -15.48 13.95
CA LYS A 96 11.27 -15.98 12.57
C LYS A 96 10.78 -14.94 11.57
N PRO A 97 11.33 -13.71 11.58
CA PRO A 97 10.90 -12.68 10.65
C PRO A 97 11.23 -13.10 9.21
N PRO A 98 10.45 -12.62 8.21
CA PRO A 98 10.81 -12.76 6.80
C PRO A 98 12.04 -11.90 6.47
N GLU A 99 12.68 -12.15 5.33
CA GLU A 99 13.83 -11.36 4.87
C GLU A 99 13.43 -9.94 4.45
N ALA A 100 12.21 -9.77 3.98
CA ALA A 100 11.63 -8.45 3.70
C ALA A 100 10.10 -8.51 3.81
N PHE A 101 9.46 -7.38 4.12
CA PHE A 101 8.01 -7.30 4.15
C PHE A 101 7.49 -5.93 3.78
N GLN A 102 6.27 -5.91 3.23
CA GLN A 102 5.52 -4.70 2.94
C GLN A 102 5.00 -4.06 4.22
N VAL A 103 5.06 -2.74 4.27
CA VAL A 103 4.60 -1.89 5.38
C VAL A 103 4.24 -0.53 4.81
N HIS A 104 3.43 0.27 5.48
CA HIS A 104 3.34 1.69 5.15
C HIS A 104 4.39 2.50 5.92
N CYS A 105 4.86 3.60 5.31
CA CYS A 105 5.66 4.57 6.02
C CYS A 105 4.86 5.17 7.20
N GLY A 106 5.53 5.42 8.32
CA GLY A 106 4.94 6.09 9.48
C GLY A 106 4.87 5.23 10.73
N PRO A 107 3.94 5.53 11.66
CA PRO A 107 3.85 4.83 12.96
C PRO A 107 3.50 3.35 12.84
N GLU A 108 2.99 2.89 11.71
CA GLU A 108 2.83 1.46 11.47
C GLU A 108 4.16 0.71 11.64
N MET A 109 5.27 1.23 11.14
CA MET A 109 6.59 0.61 11.33
C MET A 109 7.00 0.53 12.81
N ILE A 110 6.63 1.54 13.60
CA ILE A 110 6.92 1.53 15.05
C ILE A 110 6.15 0.40 15.75
N SER A 111 4.97 0.02 15.26
CA SER A 111 4.22 -1.12 15.80
C SER A 111 4.99 -2.44 15.66
N TYR A 112 5.76 -2.62 14.59
CA TYR A 112 6.66 -3.77 14.44
C TYR A 112 7.85 -3.69 15.39
N PHE A 113 8.39 -2.49 15.66
CA PHE A 113 9.42 -2.32 16.70
C PHE A 113 8.89 -2.76 18.07
N LEU A 114 7.69 -2.31 18.43
CA LEU A 114 7.08 -2.65 19.72
C LEU A 114 6.78 -4.15 19.87
N ALA A 115 6.56 -4.86 18.76
CA ALA A 115 6.36 -6.30 18.73
C ALA A 115 7.67 -7.10 18.78
N SER A 116 8.82 -6.47 18.53
CA SER A 116 10.11 -7.14 18.47
C SER A 116 10.83 -7.12 19.83
N PRO A 117 11.53 -8.21 20.21
CA PRO A 117 12.27 -8.30 21.48
C PRO A 117 13.29 -7.18 21.69
N ASN A 118 14.04 -6.81 20.65
CA ASN A 118 15.06 -5.76 20.73
C ASN A 118 14.60 -4.49 20.01
N LYS A 119 13.27 -4.33 19.77
CA LYS A 119 12.64 -3.17 19.13
C LYS A 119 13.28 -2.84 17.79
N GLU A 120 13.59 -1.55 17.55
CA GLU A 120 14.21 -1.10 16.30
C GLU A 120 15.57 -1.72 16.00
N ALA A 121 16.25 -2.26 17.01
CA ALA A 121 17.55 -2.92 16.83
C ALA A 121 17.46 -4.24 16.03
N ASP A 122 16.26 -4.83 15.93
CA ASP A 122 16.00 -6.02 15.11
C ASP A 122 15.76 -5.70 13.63
N PHE A 123 15.76 -4.43 13.25
CA PHE A 123 15.54 -3.98 11.87
C PHE A 123 16.77 -3.27 11.31
N VAL A 124 16.92 -3.34 10.00
CA VAL A 124 18.00 -2.64 9.28
C VAL A 124 17.70 -1.17 9.17
N ASP A 125 18.67 -0.33 9.53
CA ASP A 125 18.65 1.11 9.22
C ASP A 125 18.98 1.29 7.73
N LEU A 126 17.98 1.66 6.94
CA LEU A 126 18.06 1.82 5.50
C LEU A 126 18.43 3.25 5.06
N THR A 127 18.84 4.11 6.00
CA THR A 127 19.17 5.52 5.71
C THR A 127 20.26 5.64 4.63
N GLN A 128 21.29 4.80 4.70
CA GLN A 128 22.36 4.82 3.70
C GLN A 128 21.86 4.35 2.33
N VAL A 129 21.02 3.32 2.29
CA VAL A 129 20.35 2.87 1.06
C VAL A 129 19.50 3.99 0.47
N GLY A 130 18.73 4.68 1.31
CA GLY A 130 17.90 5.82 0.88
C GLY A 130 18.71 6.96 0.27
N LYS A 131 19.92 7.24 0.79
CA LYS A 131 20.86 8.22 0.20
C LYS A 131 21.37 7.75 -1.16
N GLU A 132 21.81 6.48 -1.26
CA GLU A 132 22.38 5.90 -2.49
C GLU A 132 21.40 5.90 -3.66
N ILE A 133 20.12 5.62 -3.42
CA ILE A 133 19.09 5.65 -4.47
C ILE A 133 18.47 7.05 -4.65
N GLY A 134 18.86 8.02 -3.84
CA GLY A 134 18.37 9.40 -3.90
C GLY A 134 16.93 9.59 -3.41
N VAL A 135 16.36 8.61 -2.70
CA VAL A 135 14.98 8.72 -2.20
C VAL A 135 14.86 9.75 -1.07
N LEU A 136 15.91 9.93 -0.26
CA LEU A 136 15.93 10.94 0.81
C LEU A 136 16.03 12.39 0.29
N GLU A 137 16.25 12.58 -1.00
CA GLU A 137 16.18 13.92 -1.62
C GLU A 137 14.73 14.28 -1.98
N THR A 138 13.83 13.29 -2.05
CA THR A 138 12.41 13.49 -2.32
C THR A 138 11.65 13.93 -1.07
N ALA A 139 10.53 14.64 -1.27
CA ALA A 139 9.64 15.01 -0.17
C ALA A 139 9.09 13.77 0.56
N VAL A 140 8.67 12.75 -0.22
CA VAL A 140 8.12 11.50 0.32
C VAL A 140 9.17 10.74 1.14
N GLY A 141 10.39 10.60 0.64
CA GLY A 141 11.46 9.91 1.39
C GLY A 141 11.78 10.60 2.71
N LYS A 142 11.79 11.93 2.75
CA LYS A 142 12.03 12.71 3.98
C LYS A 142 10.93 12.47 5.02
N VAL A 143 9.68 12.45 4.63
CA VAL A 143 8.56 12.25 5.57
C VAL A 143 8.40 10.80 6.02
N CYS A 144 8.97 9.83 5.30
CA CYS A 144 9.07 8.43 5.73
C CYS A 144 10.13 8.18 6.80
N MET A 145 10.98 9.17 7.12
CA MET A 145 11.94 9.02 8.20
C MET A 145 11.25 9.03 9.56
N LEU A 146 11.76 8.23 10.47
CA LEU A 146 11.38 8.21 11.88
C LEU A 146 12.54 8.80 12.69
N SER A 147 12.35 10.00 13.22
CA SER A 147 13.38 10.74 13.99
C SER A 147 14.74 10.80 13.28
N GLY A 148 14.72 11.06 11.97
CA GLY A 148 15.93 11.19 11.15
C GLY A 148 16.53 9.89 10.62
N LYS A 149 15.90 8.73 10.86
CA LYS A 149 16.33 7.44 10.30
C LYS A 149 15.28 6.84 9.37
N LEU A 150 15.73 6.16 8.33
CA LEU A 150 14.88 5.45 7.39
C LEU A 150 14.90 3.94 7.71
N TYR A 151 13.79 3.40 8.21
CA TYR A 151 13.62 1.97 8.46
C TYR A 151 12.79 1.28 7.40
N THR A 152 12.17 2.06 6.50
CA THR A 152 11.33 1.58 5.42
C THR A 152 11.65 2.34 4.14
N THR A 153 11.94 1.63 3.04
CA THR A 153 12.17 2.29 1.75
C THR A 153 10.88 2.44 0.97
N PRO A 154 10.42 3.66 0.67
CA PRO A 154 9.17 3.90 -0.05
C PRO A 154 9.24 3.39 -1.50
N VAL A 155 8.19 2.71 -1.96
CA VAL A 155 8.13 2.08 -3.29
C VAL A 155 7.12 2.73 -4.21
N ASN A 156 6.22 3.54 -3.68
CA ASN A 156 5.19 4.27 -4.41
C ASN A 156 4.69 5.48 -3.63
N LEU A 157 3.84 6.25 -4.28
CA LEU A 157 3.00 7.25 -3.67
C LEU A 157 1.58 7.06 -4.20
N HIS A 158 0.66 6.75 -3.32
CA HIS A 158 -0.77 6.70 -3.56
C HIS A 158 -1.47 7.96 -3.06
N ARG A 159 -2.59 8.29 -3.68
CA ARG A 159 -3.57 9.25 -3.17
C ARG A 159 -4.78 8.53 -2.62
N ALA A 160 -5.10 8.77 -1.34
CA ALA A 160 -6.23 8.13 -0.65
C ALA A 160 -7.55 8.90 -0.82
N ASN A 161 -7.52 10.22 -0.95
CA ASN A 161 -8.73 11.06 -0.98
C ASN A 161 -9.34 11.18 -2.38
N LEU A 162 -9.73 10.04 -2.98
CA LEU A 162 -10.44 10.04 -4.26
C LEU A 162 -11.89 9.58 -4.12
N ILE A 163 -12.73 10.10 -5.00
CA ILE A 163 -14.07 9.61 -5.23
C ILE A 163 -14.22 9.19 -6.71
N PHE A 164 -14.72 7.98 -6.90
CA PHE A 164 -15.01 7.37 -8.19
C PHE A 164 -16.52 7.47 -8.43
N MET A 165 -16.92 8.02 -9.57
CA MET A 165 -18.33 8.31 -9.88
C MET A 165 -18.71 7.65 -11.20
N ASN A 166 -19.78 6.86 -11.22
CA ASN A 166 -20.31 6.31 -12.47
C ASN A 166 -21.08 7.39 -13.24
N LYS A 167 -20.50 7.86 -14.35
CA LYS A 167 -21.08 8.89 -15.19
C LYS A 167 -22.47 8.49 -15.74
N GLY A 168 -22.64 7.23 -16.16
CA GLY A 168 -23.91 6.75 -16.71
C GLY A 168 -25.05 6.81 -15.69
N VAL A 169 -24.78 6.44 -14.44
CA VAL A 169 -25.75 6.56 -13.34
C VAL A 169 -26.11 8.03 -13.08
N LEU A 170 -25.11 8.91 -13.04
CA LEU A 170 -25.35 10.34 -12.81
C LEU A 170 -26.16 10.96 -13.94
N ASP A 171 -25.77 10.74 -15.20
CA ASP A 171 -26.47 11.28 -16.38
C ASP A 171 -27.92 10.80 -16.45
N ALA A 172 -28.17 9.50 -16.26
CA ALA A 172 -29.50 8.92 -16.28
C ALA A 172 -30.44 9.51 -15.20
N ASN A 173 -29.88 10.08 -14.15
CA ASN A 173 -30.64 10.69 -13.06
C ASN A 173 -30.61 12.24 -13.07
N GLY A 174 -29.98 12.86 -14.05
CA GLY A 174 -29.85 14.32 -14.16
C GLY A 174 -28.99 14.94 -13.06
N ILE A 175 -28.03 14.15 -12.50
CA ILE A 175 -27.16 14.58 -11.41
C ILE A 175 -25.81 15.00 -12.01
N LYS A 176 -25.37 16.21 -11.68
CA LYS A 176 -24.02 16.66 -12.00
C LYS A 176 -23.02 16.01 -11.03
N PRO A 177 -21.77 15.72 -11.45
CA PRO A 177 -20.72 15.26 -10.54
C PRO A 177 -20.56 16.22 -9.35
N PRO A 178 -20.77 15.76 -8.09
CA PRO A 178 -20.70 16.62 -6.91
C PRO A 178 -19.28 17.12 -6.68
N ARG A 179 -19.16 18.40 -6.34
CA ARG A 179 -17.88 19.09 -6.01
C ARG A 179 -17.81 19.55 -4.55
N THR A 180 -18.92 19.51 -3.84
CA THR A 180 -19.00 19.85 -2.41
C THR A 180 -19.63 18.70 -1.61
N LEU A 181 -19.38 18.65 -0.30
CA LEU A 181 -20.01 17.66 0.58
C LEU A 181 -21.55 17.76 0.53
N ASP A 182 -22.10 18.97 0.51
CA ASP A 182 -23.54 19.17 0.45
C ASP A 182 -24.13 18.64 -0.88
N GLU A 183 -23.46 18.89 -2.01
CA GLU A 183 -23.85 18.32 -3.30
C GLU A 183 -23.79 16.80 -3.29
N LEU A 184 -22.75 16.20 -2.68
CA LEU A 184 -22.62 14.73 -2.55
C LEU A 184 -23.76 14.15 -1.71
N ILE A 185 -24.10 14.77 -0.59
CA ILE A 185 -25.21 14.34 0.29
C ILE A 185 -26.54 14.43 -0.46
N VAL A 186 -26.81 15.56 -1.15
CA VAL A 186 -28.03 15.76 -1.91
C VAL A 186 -28.15 14.74 -3.05
N ALA A 187 -27.08 14.52 -3.81
CA ALA A 187 -27.02 13.53 -4.88
C ALA A 187 -27.27 12.11 -4.35
N SER A 188 -26.63 11.76 -3.22
CA SER A 188 -26.77 10.45 -2.60
C SER A 188 -28.19 10.16 -2.14
N LYS A 189 -28.84 11.13 -1.49
CA LYS A 189 -30.25 11.03 -1.06
C LYS A 189 -31.21 10.94 -2.24
N ALA A 190 -30.96 11.70 -3.31
CA ALA A 190 -31.78 11.67 -4.53
C ALA A 190 -31.72 10.31 -5.23
N LEU A 191 -30.56 9.65 -5.28
CA LEU A 191 -30.39 8.30 -5.80
C LEU A 191 -31.06 7.26 -4.91
N GLN A 192 -30.86 7.35 -3.60
CA GLN A 192 -31.48 6.47 -2.63
C GLN A 192 -33.02 6.49 -2.72
N ALA A 193 -33.62 7.69 -2.88
CA ALA A 193 -35.07 7.84 -3.05
C ALA A 193 -35.61 7.12 -4.29
N LYS A 194 -34.75 6.84 -5.27
CA LYS A 194 -35.05 6.04 -6.48
C LYS A 194 -34.69 4.56 -6.35
N GLY A 195 -34.24 4.13 -5.18
CA GLY A 195 -33.79 2.74 -4.93
C GLY A 195 -32.42 2.42 -5.52
N ILE A 196 -31.64 3.42 -5.91
CA ILE A 196 -30.29 3.26 -6.45
C ILE A 196 -29.27 3.42 -5.31
N PRO A 197 -28.39 2.42 -5.04
CA PRO A 197 -27.30 2.57 -4.09
C PRO A 197 -26.43 3.77 -4.50
N ALA A 198 -26.30 4.75 -3.60
CA ALA A 198 -25.49 5.92 -3.92
C ALA A 198 -24.03 5.70 -3.56
N MET A 199 -23.73 5.49 -2.28
CA MET A 199 -22.38 5.18 -1.82
C MET A 199 -22.19 3.66 -1.78
N VAL A 200 -21.18 3.14 -2.45
CA VAL A 200 -20.83 1.72 -2.42
C VAL A 200 -19.52 1.58 -1.66
N GLN A 201 -19.60 1.12 -0.42
CA GLN A 201 -18.43 0.81 0.40
C GLN A 201 -18.42 -0.66 0.79
N ALA A 202 -17.25 -1.18 1.17
CA ALA A 202 -17.02 -2.58 1.43
C ALA A 202 -16.82 -2.84 2.95
N GLY A 203 -17.70 -3.64 3.55
CA GLY A 203 -17.62 -3.97 4.97
C GLY A 203 -16.71 -5.14 5.30
N ALA A 204 -16.53 -6.10 4.36
CA ALA A 204 -15.70 -7.27 4.60
C ALA A 204 -14.21 -6.92 4.78
N ASP A 205 -13.72 -5.92 4.07
CA ASP A 205 -12.34 -5.44 4.20
C ASP A 205 -12.15 -4.40 5.32
N LEU A 206 -13.21 -3.95 5.96
CA LEU A 206 -13.27 -2.95 7.04
C LEU A 206 -12.71 -1.57 6.68
N PHE A 207 -11.59 -1.52 5.95
CA PHE A 207 -10.83 -0.28 5.73
C PHE A 207 -11.62 0.77 4.94
N THR A 208 -12.41 0.38 3.94
CA THR A 208 -13.14 1.34 3.09
C THR A 208 -14.17 2.15 3.89
N VAL A 209 -14.71 1.56 4.96
CA VAL A 209 -15.68 2.23 5.84
C VAL A 209 -15.00 3.31 6.68
N LEU A 210 -13.86 2.99 7.32
CA LEU A 210 -13.05 3.97 8.04
C LEU A 210 -12.50 5.01 7.08
N HIS A 211 -12.09 4.60 5.87
CA HIS A 211 -11.57 5.46 4.82
C HIS A 211 -12.59 6.55 4.42
N LEU A 212 -13.87 6.18 4.25
CA LEU A 212 -14.92 7.19 4.01
C LEU A 212 -15.04 8.19 5.18
N TRP A 213 -15.07 7.72 6.42
CA TRP A 213 -15.11 8.60 7.58
C TRP A 213 -13.88 9.52 7.64
N GLU A 214 -12.71 8.98 7.35
CA GLU A 214 -11.44 9.71 7.28
C GLU A 214 -11.51 10.87 6.27
N GLN A 215 -12.01 10.62 5.04
CA GLN A 215 -12.07 11.65 4.03
C GLN A 215 -13.09 12.74 4.40
N ILE A 216 -14.22 12.38 5.01
CA ILE A 216 -15.18 13.33 5.54
C ILE A 216 -14.55 14.15 6.67
N PHE A 217 -13.83 13.50 7.59
CA PHE A 217 -13.14 14.19 8.67
C PHE A 217 -12.07 15.16 8.13
N LEU A 218 -11.28 14.75 7.14
CA LEU A 218 -10.31 15.63 6.48
C LEU A 218 -10.98 16.86 5.85
N ALA A 219 -12.10 16.66 5.16
CA ALA A 219 -12.86 17.75 4.53
C ALA A 219 -13.46 18.74 5.54
N VAL A 220 -13.94 18.23 6.70
CA VAL A 220 -14.60 19.05 7.74
C VAL A 220 -13.58 19.72 8.67
N ALA A 221 -12.55 18.98 9.07
CA ALA A 221 -11.58 19.42 10.07
C ALA A 221 -10.40 20.22 9.47
N GLY A 222 -10.09 19.95 8.20
CA GLY A 222 -8.91 20.48 7.51
C GLY A 222 -7.61 19.77 7.92
N PRO A 223 -6.52 20.06 7.16
CA PRO A 223 -5.26 19.32 7.30
C PRO A 223 -4.59 19.49 8.68
N GLN A 224 -4.73 20.65 9.34
CA GLN A 224 -4.10 20.87 10.63
C GLN A 224 -4.66 19.96 11.72
N LYS A 225 -6.00 19.92 11.89
CA LYS A 225 -6.65 19.05 12.87
C LYS A 225 -6.49 17.58 12.50
N PHE A 226 -6.40 17.27 11.22
CA PHE A 226 -6.11 15.93 10.74
C PHE A 226 -4.70 15.45 11.21
N ILE A 227 -3.69 16.32 11.15
CA ILE A 227 -2.34 16.04 11.69
C ILE A 227 -2.38 15.90 13.22
N GLU A 228 -3.16 16.75 13.90
CA GLU A 228 -3.36 16.62 15.36
C GLU A 228 -4.02 15.28 15.73
N PHE A 229 -4.98 14.80 14.93
CA PHE A 229 -5.56 13.45 15.10
C PHE A 229 -4.48 12.38 14.91
N MET A 230 -3.69 12.46 13.85
CA MET A 230 -2.61 11.51 13.56
C MET A 230 -1.60 11.40 14.71
N TYR A 231 -1.33 12.51 15.42
CA TYR A 231 -0.46 12.50 16.59
C TYR A 231 -1.21 12.24 17.92
N GLY A 232 -2.54 12.13 17.90
CA GLY A 232 -3.35 11.95 19.09
C GLY A 232 -3.43 13.18 19.99
N THR A 233 -3.12 14.36 19.43
CA THR A 233 -3.13 15.65 20.16
C THR A 233 -4.43 16.43 19.98
N LEU A 234 -5.30 16.01 19.05
CA LEU A 234 -6.61 16.62 18.87
C LEU A 234 -7.49 16.40 20.12
N ASP A 235 -8.25 17.41 20.51
CA ASP A 235 -9.26 17.26 21.56
C ASP A 235 -10.33 16.25 21.13
N PRO A 236 -10.59 15.18 21.89
CA PRO A 236 -11.66 14.24 21.56
C PRO A 236 -13.06 14.86 21.49
N GLY A 237 -13.27 16.02 22.11
CA GLY A 237 -14.49 16.82 22.05
C GLY A 237 -14.55 17.80 20.88
N ASP A 238 -13.57 17.81 19.97
CA ASP A 238 -13.56 18.73 18.83
C ASP A 238 -14.83 18.58 17.98
N PRO A 239 -15.54 19.68 17.69
CA PRO A 239 -16.83 19.62 16.96
C PRO A 239 -16.70 19.05 15.54
N SER A 240 -15.50 19.06 14.94
CA SER A 240 -15.30 18.44 13.63
C SER A 240 -15.45 16.91 13.64
N ILE A 241 -15.15 16.25 14.75
CA ILE A 241 -15.38 14.81 14.92
C ILE A 241 -16.88 14.51 14.86
N LYS A 242 -17.68 15.30 15.60
CA LYS A 242 -19.14 15.16 15.60
C LYS A 242 -19.70 15.42 14.21
N ARG A 243 -19.33 16.53 13.57
CA ARG A 243 -19.83 16.90 12.25
C ARG A 243 -19.47 15.87 11.18
N ALA A 244 -18.24 15.35 11.19
CA ALA A 244 -17.82 14.29 10.30
C ALA A 244 -18.63 13.01 10.48
N THR A 245 -18.94 12.66 11.74
CA THR A 245 -19.74 11.47 12.08
C THR A 245 -21.19 11.62 11.60
N GLU A 246 -21.79 12.80 11.76
CA GLU A 246 -23.14 13.09 11.25
C GLU A 246 -23.20 12.91 9.72
N ILE A 247 -22.27 13.52 8.98
CA ILE A 247 -22.20 13.40 7.49
C ILE A 247 -21.93 11.93 7.09
N PHE A 248 -21.03 11.25 7.81
CA PHE A 248 -20.76 9.84 7.54
C PHE A 248 -22.03 8.99 7.66
N LEU A 249 -22.85 9.19 8.69
CA LEU A 249 -24.09 8.45 8.86
C LEU A 249 -25.14 8.77 7.78
N GLU A 250 -25.19 10.02 7.30
CA GLU A 250 -26.04 10.39 6.18
C GLU A 250 -25.65 9.64 4.90
N LEU A 251 -24.36 9.57 4.60
CA LEU A 251 -23.85 8.85 3.43
C LEU A 251 -23.93 7.33 3.61
N ALA A 252 -23.62 6.80 4.79
CA ALA A 252 -23.69 5.36 5.09
C ALA A 252 -25.14 4.82 5.00
N ALA A 253 -26.13 5.65 5.24
CA ALA A 253 -27.54 5.30 5.05
C ALA A 253 -27.88 4.97 3.58
N THR A 254 -27.02 5.35 2.63
CA THR A 254 -27.18 5.12 1.19
C THR A 254 -26.38 3.91 0.66
N PHE A 255 -25.72 3.15 1.55
CA PHE A 255 -24.99 1.93 1.17
C PHE A 255 -25.97 0.86 0.67
N PRO A 256 -25.54 -0.02 -0.25
CA PRO A 256 -26.34 -1.18 -0.63
C PRO A 256 -26.56 -2.11 0.58
N PRO A 257 -27.71 -2.82 0.69
CA PRO A 257 -28.01 -3.62 1.90
C PRO A 257 -26.98 -4.70 2.23
N ASP A 258 -26.26 -5.21 1.25
CA ASP A 258 -25.25 -6.24 1.38
C ASP A 258 -23.80 -5.71 1.50
N TRP A 259 -23.62 -4.40 1.72
CA TRP A 259 -22.31 -3.80 1.88
C TRP A 259 -21.40 -4.49 2.92
N PRO A 260 -21.92 -5.11 4.02
CA PRO A 260 -21.04 -5.76 4.99
C PRO A 260 -20.32 -6.99 4.45
N ALA A 261 -20.84 -7.60 3.37
CA ALA A 261 -20.26 -8.77 2.72
C ALA A 261 -19.36 -8.43 1.51
N LEU A 262 -19.33 -7.19 1.07
CA LEU A 262 -18.50 -6.77 -0.06
C LEU A 262 -17.05 -6.62 0.37
N ASP A 263 -16.12 -7.13 -0.44
CA ASP A 263 -14.74 -6.69 -0.44
C ASP A 263 -14.57 -5.41 -1.29
N TRP A 264 -13.42 -4.74 -1.19
CA TRP A 264 -13.18 -3.49 -1.89
C TRP A 264 -13.21 -3.63 -3.42
N THR A 265 -12.77 -4.77 -3.96
CA THR A 265 -12.78 -5.02 -5.40
C THR A 265 -14.20 -5.19 -5.92
N ALA A 266 -15.08 -5.82 -5.16
CA ALA A 266 -16.50 -5.93 -5.47
C ALA A 266 -17.21 -4.57 -5.38
N ALA A 267 -16.81 -3.70 -4.46
CA ALA A 267 -17.34 -2.34 -4.38
C ALA A 267 -16.97 -1.51 -5.62
N VAL A 268 -15.71 -1.58 -6.06
CA VAL A 268 -15.26 -0.96 -7.33
C VAL A 268 -16.04 -1.54 -8.52
N ASP A 269 -16.16 -2.89 -8.63
CA ASP A 269 -16.90 -3.56 -9.70
C ASP A 269 -18.34 -3.04 -9.82
N ARG A 270 -19.03 -2.87 -8.70
CA ARG A 270 -20.40 -2.33 -8.70
C ARG A 270 -20.51 -0.95 -9.28
N VAL A 271 -19.60 -0.05 -8.89
CA VAL A 271 -19.61 1.31 -9.45
C VAL A 271 -19.23 1.28 -10.93
N VAL A 272 -18.25 0.49 -11.33
CA VAL A 272 -17.87 0.35 -12.74
C VAL A 272 -19.04 -0.14 -13.59
N ARG A 273 -19.84 -1.10 -13.09
CA ARG A 273 -21.02 -1.64 -13.78
C ARG A 273 -22.29 -0.80 -13.66
N GLY A 274 -22.26 0.32 -12.93
CA GLY A 274 -23.43 1.17 -12.73
C GLY A 274 -24.47 0.60 -11.75
N LEU A 275 -24.05 -0.30 -10.87
CA LEU A 275 -24.88 -0.86 -9.77
C LEU A 275 -24.80 0.01 -8.50
N GLY A 276 -24.17 1.15 -8.61
CA GLY A 276 -24.03 2.21 -7.60
C GLY A 276 -23.38 3.41 -8.22
N ALA A 277 -23.49 4.58 -7.57
CA ALA A 277 -23.04 5.83 -8.14
C ALA A 277 -21.62 6.24 -7.74
N PHE A 278 -21.26 6.05 -6.46
CA PHE A 278 -20.06 6.59 -5.85
C PHE A 278 -19.30 5.54 -5.07
N HIS A 279 -17.98 5.57 -5.17
CA HIS A 279 -17.06 4.82 -4.30
C HIS A 279 -15.94 5.75 -3.84
N VAL A 280 -15.62 5.74 -2.56
CA VAL A 280 -14.51 6.53 -2.00
C VAL A 280 -13.38 5.57 -1.67
N ASP A 281 -12.25 5.75 -2.36
CA ASP A 281 -11.09 4.89 -2.24
C ASP A 281 -9.82 5.62 -2.74
N GLY A 282 -8.68 4.94 -2.71
CA GLY A 282 -7.45 5.48 -3.27
C GLY A 282 -7.23 5.10 -4.74
N ASP A 283 -6.14 5.61 -5.29
CA ASP A 283 -5.78 5.41 -6.70
C ASP A 283 -5.35 3.97 -7.04
N TRP A 284 -5.21 3.05 -6.05
CA TRP A 284 -5.13 1.62 -6.31
C TRP A 284 -6.37 1.08 -7.04
N ALA A 285 -7.54 1.73 -6.85
CA ALA A 285 -8.73 1.45 -7.64
C ALA A 285 -8.54 1.83 -9.12
N VAL A 286 -7.73 2.84 -9.45
CA VAL A 286 -7.35 3.16 -10.84
C VAL A 286 -6.57 1.99 -11.46
N GLY A 287 -5.60 1.43 -10.74
CA GLY A 287 -4.85 0.25 -11.19
C GLY A 287 -5.74 -0.96 -11.41
N LEU A 288 -6.66 -1.24 -10.48
CA LEU A 288 -7.66 -2.31 -10.59
C LEU A 288 -8.55 -2.13 -11.83
N ILE A 289 -9.12 -0.94 -12.03
CA ILE A 289 -9.98 -0.65 -13.18
C ILE A 289 -9.18 -0.80 -14.48
N TYR A 290 -7.98 -0.24 -14.56
CA TYR A 290 -7.13 -0.33 -15.75
C TYR A 290 -6.76 -1.77 -16.11
N THR A 291 -6.40 -2.60 -15.14
CA THR A 291 -5.97 -3.97 -15.39
C THR A 291 -7.13 -4.91 -15.69
N THR A 292 -8.30 -4.67 -15.11
CA THR A 292 -9.47 -5.57 -15.18
C THR A 292 -10.45 -5.18 -16.29
N TYR A 293 -10.72 -3.89 -16.49
CA TYR A 293 -11.79 -3.39 -17.38
C TYR A 293 -11.21 -2.60 -18.55
N LYS A 294 -10.86 -3.30 -19.63
CA LYS A 294 -10.15 -2.72 -20.80
C LYS A 294 -10.93 -1.63 -21.53
N ASP A 295 -12.27 -1.67 -21.50
CA ASP A 295 -13.16 -0.73 -22.21
C ASP A 295 -13.72 0.38 -21.30
N VAL A 296 -13.18 0.53 -20.10
CA VAL A 296 -13.62 1.56 -19.16
C VAL A 296 -12.68 2.74 -19.18
N GLU A 297 -13.17 3.84 -19.76
CA GLU A 297 -12.46 5.11 -19.72
C GLU A 297 -12.71 5.82 -18.39
N MET A 298 -11.61 6.13 -17.70
CA MET A 298 -11.60 6.99 -16.51
C MET A 298 -11.18 8.40 -16.88
N CYS A 299 -11.84 9.40 -16.34
CA CYS A 299 -11.55 10.81 -16.60
C CYS A 299 -11.43 11.61 -15.31
N PRO A 300 -10.47 12.55 -15.21
CA PRO A 300 -10.51 13.55 -14.16
C PRO A 300 -11.76 14.41 -14.27
N ILE A 301 -12.30 14.84 -13.13
CA ILE A 301 -13.53 15.67 -13.08
C ILE A 301 -13.43 16.97 -13.89
N ASP A 302 -12.21 17.49 -14.11
CA ASP A 302 -11.97 18.73 -14.85
C ASP A 302 -11.80 18.52 -16.36
N SER A 303 -11.82 17.26 -16.84
CA SER A 303 -11.65 16.90 -18.26
C SER A 303 -12.51 15.71 -18.68
N ILE A 304 -13.82 15.78 -18.38
CA ILE A 304 -14.78 14.71 -18.68
C ILE A 304 -15.03 14.65 -20.19
N THR A 305 -14.74 13.49 -20.80
CA THR A 305 -15.00 13.22 -22.22
C THR A 305 -16.41 12.65 -22.44
N PRO A 306 -16.94 12.66 -23.68
CA PRO A 306 -18.22 11.99 -23.99
C PRO A 306 -18.18 10.47 -23.73
N THR A 307 -17.02 9.83 -23.88
CA THR A 307 -16.80 8.39 -23.72
C THR A 307 -16.44 7.99 -22.29
N CYS A 308 -16.26 8.98 -21.40
CA CYS A 308 -15.97 8.75 -19.99
C CYS A 308 -17.03 7.88 -19.31
N LYS A 309 -16.62 6.85 -18.62
CA LYS A 309 -17.49 5.98 -17.83
C LYS A 309 -17.37 6.21 -16.34
N ILE A 310 -16.14 6.42 -15.88
CA ILE A 310 -15.85 6.67 -14.46
C ILE A 310 -15.15 8.03 -14.33
N ILE A 311 -15.80 8.94 -13.63
CA ILE A 311 -15.22 10.23 -13.26
C ILE A 311 -14.44 10.03 -11.96
N VAL A 312 -13.21 10.52 -11.92
CA VAL A 312 -12.34 10.50 -10.73
C VAL A 312 -12.07 11.94 -10.29
N ALA A 313 -12.27 12.19 -9.01
CA ALA A 313 -12.06 13.50 -8.40
C ALA A 313 -11.40 13.38 -7.02
N PRO A 314 -10.79 14.47 -6.50
CA PRO A 314 -10.57 14.57 -5.07
C PRO A 314 -11.90 14.46 -4.33
N PHE A 315 -11.90 13.83 -3.16
CA PHE A 315 -13.08 13.82 -2.31
C PHE A 315 -13.50 15.27 -2.00
N PRO A 316 -14.80 15.62 -2.14
CA PRO A 316 -15.25 17.00 -2.00
C PRO A 316 -14.81 17.67 -0.70
N GLY A 317 -14.19 18.85 -0.80
CA GLY A 317 -13.63 19.59 0.34
C GLY A 317 -12.18 19.24 0.67
N THR A 318 -11.52 18.37 -0.12
CA THR A 318 -10.11 17.98 0.07
C THR A 318 -9.21 18.33 -1.13
N GLU A 319 -9.63 19.22 -2.00
CA GLU A 319 -8.99 19.53 -3.30
C GLU A 319 -7.54 20.02 -3.13
N GLU A 320 -7.27 20.79 -2.07
CA GLU A 320 -5.90 21.30 -1.77
C GLU A 320 -5.01 20.29 -1.05
N VAL A 321 -5.56 19.13 -0.67
CA VAL A 321 -4.86 18.12 0.12
C VAL A 321 -4.53 16.91 -0.73
N TYR A 322 -3.30 16.44 -0.64
CA TYR A 322 -2.90 15.12 -1.09
C TYR A 322 -2.82 14.20 0.15
N ASN A 323 -3.84 13.37 0.35
CA ASN A 323 -3.85 12.38 1.43
C ASN A 323 -3.04 11.17 0.97
N MET A 324 -1.82 11.05 1.51
CA MET A 324 -0.81 10.11 1.04
C MET A 324 -0.96 8.73 1.66
N VAL A 325 -0.81 7.71 0.84
CA VAL A 325 -0.43 6.36 1.27
C VAL A 325 0.90 6.04 0.62
N VAL A 326 1.86 5.63 1.41
CA VAL A 326 3.19 5.29 0.95
C VAL A 326 3.51 3.86 1.36
N ASP A 327 3.38 2.94 0.40
CA ASP A 327 3.88 1.59 0.62
C ASP A 327 5.41 1.59 0.63
N ALA A 328 5.96 0.75 1.46
CA ALA A 328 7.39 0.65 1.68
C ALA A 328 7.82 -0.79 1.96
N VAL A 329 9.12 -1.03 1.91
CA VAL A 329 9.74 -2.30 2.29
C VAL A 329 10.56 -2.10 3.54
N ALA A 330 10.32 -2.94 4.54
CA ALA A 330 11.15 -3.09 5.74
C ALA A 330 11.97 -4.37 5.66
N VAL A 331 13.15 -4.35 6.29
CA VAL A 331 14.10 -5.47 6.32
C VAL A 331 14.45 -5.78 7.76
N PRO A 332 13.98 -6.91 8.31
CA PRO A 332 14.48 -7.43 9.59
C PRO A 332 15.93 -7.87 9.49
N LYS A 333 16.67 -7.79 10.59
CA LYS A 333 18.01 -8.35 10.68
C LYS A 333 17.97 -9.87 10.72
N GLY A 334 18.88 -10.51 10.01
CA GLY A 334 18.98 -11.96 9.93
C GLY A 334 20.07 -12.41 8.97
N PRO A 335 20.22 -13.73 8.80
CA PRO A 335 21.30 -14.31 7.97
C PRO A 335 21.28 -13.87 6.50
N LEU A 336 20.11 -13.54 5.97
CA LEU A 336 19.92 -13.11 4.57
C LEU A 336 19.54 -11.63 4.46
N GLN A 337 19.77 -10.82 5.51
CA GLN A 337 19.42 -9.40 5.52
C GLN A 337 19.99 -8.63 4.33
N ASP A 338 21.22 -8.97 3.87
CA ASP A 338 21.85 -8.28 2.74
C ASP A 338 21.07 -8.48 1.43
N LEU A 339 20.46 -9.66 1.22
CA LEU A 339 19.57 -9.91 0.10
C LEU A 339 18.23 -9.16 0.25
N GLY A 340 17.71 -9.07 1.47
CA GLY A 340 16.53 -8.26 1.80
C GLY A 340 16.79 -6.77 1.52
N VAL A 341 17.95 -6.26 1.90
CA VAL A 341 18.40 -4.87 1.63
C VAL A 341 18.54 -4.63 0.13
N ASP A 342 19.14 -5.56 -0.62
CA ASP A 342 19.28 -5.44 -2.07
C ASP A 342 17.91 -5.42 -2.77
N PHE A 343 16.99 -6.28 -2.35
CA PHE A 343 15.61 -6.26 -2.84
C PHE A 343 14.90 -4.94 -2.52
N ALA A 344 14.97 -4.46 -1.27
CA ALA A 344 14.40 -3.18 -0.85
C ALA A 344 14.98 -2.00 -1.64
N LYS A 345 16.32 -2.01 -1.87
CA LYS A 345 17.03 -1.02 -2.68
C LYS A 345 16.55 -1.01 -4.12
N TYR A 346 16.41 -2.19 -4.75
CA TYR A 346 15.90 -2.31 -6.11
C TYR A 346 14.46 -1.83 -6.21
N PHE A 347 13.59 -2.32 -5.34
CA PHE A 347 12.17 -1.96 -5.36
C PHE A 347 11.97 -0.46 -5.23
N SER A 348 12.68 0.17 -4.29
CA SER A 348 12.60 1.62 -4.08
C SER A 348 13.34 2.46 -5.12
N SER A 349 14.15 1.87 -5.98
CA SER A 349 14.86 2.61 -7.03
C SER A 349 13.90 3.15 -8.09
N ARG A 350 14.37 4.15 -8.87
CA ARG A 350 13.63 4.63 -10.05
C ARG A 350 13.26 3.51 -11.03
N GLU A 351 14.17 2.53 -11.20
CA GLU A 351 13.95 1.38 -12.08
C GLU A 351 12.81 0.50 -11.55
N GLY A 352 12.87 0.09 -10.28
CA GLY A 352 11.82 -0.72 -9.66
C GLY A 352 10.45 -0.02 -9.66
N GLN A 353 10.43 1.28 -9.36
CA GLN A 353 9.19 2.05 -9.35
C GLN A 353 8.58 2.24 -10.75
N LYS A 354 9.40 2.34 -11.81
CA LYS A 354 8.90 2.36 -13.20
C LYS A 354 8.26 1.05 -13.62
N VAL A 355 8.66 -0.07 -13.03
CA VAL A 355 8.04 -1.38 -13.28
C VAL A 355 6.75 -1.55 -12.46
N PHE A 356 6.79 -1.15 -11.20
CA PHE A 356 5.72 -1.43 -10.24
C PHE A 356 4.52 -0.48 -10.34
N ASN A 357 4.77 0.83 -10.39
CA ASN A 357 3.71 1.84 -10.24
C ASN A 357 2.69 1.90 -11.39
N PRO A 358 3.06 1.71 -12.67
CA PRO A 358 2.08 1.76 -13.76
C PRO A 358 0.92 0.77 -13.60
N PRO A 359 1.13 -0.54 -13.40
CA PRO A 359 0.03 -1.48 -13.17
C PRO A 359 -0.61 -1.36 -11.78
N LYS A 360 0.09 -0.79 -10.78
CA LYS A 360 -0.43 -0.62 -9.41
C LYS A 360 -1.45 0.51 -9.30
N GLY A 361 -1.41 1.46 -10.21
CA GLY A 361 -2.27 2.66 -10.16
C GLY A 361 -1.64 3.84 -9.43
N SER A 362 -0.52 3.64 -8.74
CA SER A 362 0.22 4.66 -7.98
C SER A 362 1.16 5.47 -8.85
N ILE A 363 1.79 6.48 -8.26
CA ILE A 363 2.85 7.26 -8.89
C ILE A 363 4.20 7.04 -8.18
N SER A 364 5.28 7.40 -8.86
CA SER A 364 6.62 7.32 -8.27
C SER A 364 6.85 8.42 -7.22
N VAL A 365 7.61 8.09 -6.19
CA VAL A 365 8.08 9.07 -5.21
C VAL A 365 9.14 10.02 -5.78
N TYR A 366 9.68 9.70 -6.96
CA TYR A 366 10.69 10.52 -7.64
C TYR A 366 10.04 11.50 -8.62
N PRO A 367 10.18 12.82 -8.41
CA PRO A 367 9.54 13.82 -9.25
C PRO A 367 10.10 13.89 -10.68
N ASP A 368 11.29 13.30 -10.92
CA ASP A 368 11.96 13.22 -12.21
C ASP A 368 11.54 11.98 -13.05
N VAL A 369 10.71 11.10 -12.52
CA VAL A 369 10.09 10.03 -13.33
C VAL A 369 9.04 10.66 -14.22
N ALA A 370 9.25 10.52 -15.54
CA ALA A 370 8.39 11.16 -16.52
C ALA A 370 6.97 10.56 -16.51
N PRO A 371 5.92 11.39 -16.64
CA PRO A 371 4.52 10.93 -16.58
C PRO A 371 4.09 10.02 -17.73
N ASP A 372 4.86 9.97 -18.82
CA ASP A 372 4.59 9.15 -20.00
C ASP A 372 4.67 7.63 -19.74
N ILE A 373 5.35 7.21 -18.65
CA ILE A 373 5.35 5.81 -18.24
C ILE A 373 3.98 5.32 -17.76
N TYR A 374 3.11 6.23 -17.34
CA TYR A 374 1.82 5.85 -16.77
C TYR A 374 0.78 5.61 -17.87
N PRO A 375 0.07 4.46 -17.83
CA PRO A 375 -0.85 4.08 -18.89
C PRO A 375 -2.19 4.85 -18.82
N THR A 376 -2.55 5.38 -17.63
CA THR A 376 -3.84 6.03 -17.44
C THR A 376 -3.72 7.56 -17.40
N VAL A 377 -4.75 8.24 -17.88
CA VAL A 377 -4.85 9.70 -17.76
C VAL A 377 -4.94 10.12 -16.29
N ILE A 378 -5.52 9.28 -15.43
CA ILE A 378 -5.64 9.56 -14.01
C ILE A 378 -4.27 9.60 -13.32
N GLN A 379 -3.40 8.61 -13.55
CA GLN A 379 -2.06 8.64 -12.96
C GLN A 379 -1.24 9.86 -13.42
N LYS A 380 -1.35 10.24 -14.71
CA LYS A 380 -0.71 11.46 -15.22
C LYS A 380 -1.25 12.72 -14.52
N TRP A 381 -2.55 12.78 -14.33
CA TRP A 381 -3.22 13.85 -13.59
C TRP A 381 -2.80 13.86 -12.11
N GLU A 382 -2.64 12.67 -11.46
CA GLU A 382 -2.17 12.56 -10.08
C GLU A 382 -0.75 13.14 -9.88
N VAL A 383 0.16 12.94 -10.84
CA VAL A 383 1.49 13.57 -10.79
C VAL A 383 1.39 15.09 -10.73
N GLU A 384 0.47 15.67 -11.51
CA GLU A 384 0.23 17.13 -11.48
C GLU A 384 -0.46 17.57 -10.18
N GLN A 385 -1.45 16.79 -9.71
CA GLN A 385 -2.17 17.08 -8.47
C GLN A 385 -1.23 17.05 -7.26
N TYR A 386 -0.34 16.07 -7.18
CA TYR A 386 0.65 16.02 -6.11
C TYR A 386 1.55 17.26 -6.11
N ARG A 387 2.02 17.69 -7.28
CA ARG A 387 2.86 18.91 -7.42
C ARG A 387 2.13 20.20 -7.05
N LYS A 388 0.82 20.26 -7.26
CA LYS A 388 -0.03 21.43 -6.98
C LYS A 388 -0.61 21.44 -5.57
N SER A 389 -0.58 20.28 -4.87
CA SER A 389 -1.18 20.16 -3.55
C SER A 389 -0.50 21.11 -2.55
N ARG A 390 -1.31 21.84 -1.82
CA ARG A 390 -0.85 22.75 -0.76
C ARG A 390 -0.47 22.01 0.51
N TYR A 391 -1.19 20.94 0.80
CA TYR A 391 -1.01 20.12 1.99
C TYR A 391 -0.81 18.66 1.61
N GLN A 392 0.09 18.00 2.32
CA GLN A 392 0.36 16.57 2.20
C GLN A 392 0.22 15.97 3.59
N VAL A 393 -0.68 14.99 3.74
CA VAL A 393 -0.93 14.33 5.03
C VAL A 393 -0.96 12.82 4.81
N PHE A 394 -0.50 12.04 5.78
CA PHE A 394 -0.64 10.57 5.71
C PHE A 394 -2.06 10.13 6.04
N SER A 395 -2.55 9.14 5.31
CA SER A 395 -3.85 8.53 5.56
C SER A 395 -3.90 7.87 6.95
N LEU A 396 -4.95 8.19 7.73
CA LEU A 396 -5.21 7.54 9.01
C LEU A 396 -5.47 6.04 8.82
N THR A 397 -6.15 5.69 7.74
CA THR A 397 -6.47 4.30 7.40
C THR A 397 -5.26 3.52 6.92
N HIS A 398 -4.22 4.20 6.41
CA HIS A 398 -3.07 3.57 5.76
C HIS A 398 -1.74 4.12 6.28
N GLY A 399 -1.31 3.67 7.45
CA GLY A 399 0.03 3.91 7.98
C GLY A 399 0.20 5.04 9.00
N ALA A 400 -0.73 6.01 9.09
CA ALA A 400 -0.60 7.13 10.03
C ALA A 400 -0.95 6.77 11.48
N LEU A 401 -1.47 5.59 11.72
CA LEU A 401 -1.85 5.13 13.05
C LEU A 401 -1.03 3.92 13.48
N PHE A 402 -0.79 3.79 14.79
CA PHE A 402 -0.29 2.54 15.35
C PHE A 402 -1.32 1.41 15.14
N SER A 403 -0.85 0.19 14.94
CA SER A 403 -1.69 -0.94 14.56
C SER A 403 -2.89 -1.17 15.50
N ASP A 404 -2.69 -1.04 16.81
CA ASP A 404 -3.76 -1.23 17.80
C ASP A 404 -4.84 -0.12 17.74
N VAL A 405 -4.40 1.13 17.47
CA VAL A 405 -5.30 2.28 17.31
C VAL A 405 -6.10 2.14 16.03
N TRP A 406 -5.41 1.80 14.95
CA TRP A 406 -6.01 1.57 13.64
C TRP A 406 -7.09 0.48 13.70
N GLN A 407 -6.81 -0.66 14.33
CA GLN A 407 -7.77 -1.76 14.45
C GLN A 407 -9.03 -1.36 15.24
N LYS A 408 -8.87 -0.57 16.31
CA LYS A 408 -10.01 -0.04 17.09
C LYS A 408 -10.91 0.82 16.19
N LEU A 409 -10.32 1.73 15.42
CA LEU A 409 -11.08 2.62 14.54
C LEU A 409 -11.71 1.88 13.37
N LEU A 410 -11.05 0.89 12.76
CA LEU A 410 -11.63 0.04 11.71
C LEU A 410 -12.91 -0.63 12.20
N THR A 411 -12.83 -1.33 13.32
CA THR A 411 -13.97 -2.03 13.90
C THR A 411 -15.07 -1.06 14.33
N GLY A 412 -14.70 0.06 14.97
CA GLY A 412 -15.63 1.09 15.40
C GLY A 412 -16.40 1.74 14.25
N ALA A 413 -15.74 2.01 13.12
CA ALA A 413 -16.38 2.62 11.95
C ALA A 413 -17.44 1.68 11.33
N VAL A 414 -17.16 0.38 11.27
CA VAL A 414 -18.13 -0.62 10.76
C VAL A 414 -19.34 -0.72 11.72
N ILE A 415 -19.11 -0.76 13.03
CA ILE A 415 -20.16 -0.75 14.04
C ILE A 415 -21.01 0.53 13.93
N LEU A 416 -20.36 1.69 13.75
CA LEU A 416 -21.06 2.96 13.52
C LEU A 416 -21.96 2.91 12.29
N ALA A 417 -21.43 2.45 11.15
CA ALA A 417 -22.19 2.36 9.90
C ALA A 417 -23.38 1.41 10.02
N GLN A 418 -23.18 0.25 10.65
CA GLN A 418 -24.17 -0.82 10.73
C GLN A 418 -25.27 -0.54 11.77
N TYR A 419 -24.89 -0.04 12.93
CA TYR A 419 -25.79 0.09 14.08
C TYR A 419 -26.09 1.53 14.48
N LYS A 420 -25.50 2.52 13.80
CA LYS A 420 -25.59 3.96 14.13
C LYS A 420 -25.17 4.25 15.58
N ALA A 421 -24.19 3.49 16.07
CA ALA A 421 -23.76 3.49 17.48
C ALA A 421 -22.84 4.69 17.78
N THR A 422 -23.37 5.91 17.75
CA THR A 422 -22.62 7.17 17.86
C THR A 422 -21.86 7.31 19.18
N ASP A 423 -22.49 6.98 20.32
CA ASP A 423 -21.84 7.08 21.63
C ASP A 423 -20.64 6.11 21.73
N SER A 424 -20.81 4.89 21.22
CA SER A 424 -19.72 3.91 21.14
C SER A 424 -18.58 4.42 20.24
N TRP A 425 -18.93 5.06 19.11
CA TRP A 425 -17.94 5.64 18.21
C TRP A 425 -17.15 6.78 18.87
N TYR A 426 -17.82 7.72 19.55
CA TYR A 426 -17.12 8.80 20.25
C TYR A 426 -16.22 8.30 21.37
N SER A 427 -16.65 7.26 22.10
CA SER A 427 -15.78 6.58 23.07
C SER A 427 -14.57 5.94 22.39
N THR A 428 -14.80 5.26 21.26
CA THR A 428 -13.72 4.63 20.47
C THR A 428 -12.70 5.66 19.98
N VAL A 429 -13.15 6.80 19.43
CA VAL A 429 -12.27 7.88 18.97
C VAL A 429 -11.48 8.49 20.13
N LYS A 430 -12.12 8.74 21.27
CA LYS A 430 -11.46 9.24 22.48
C LYS A 430 -10.34 8.29 22.95
N ASP A 431 -10.63 7.00 23.02
CA ASP A 431 -9.66 5.98 23.44
C ASP A 431 -8.53 5.84 22.40
N ALA A 432 -8.87 5.91 21.11
CA ALA A 432 -7.91 5.87 20.01
C ALA A 432 -6.94 7.05 20.08
N LEU A 433 -7.42 8.29 20.24
CA LEU A 433 -6.58 9.48 20.38
C LEU A 433 -5.67 9.39 21.60
N SER A 434 -6.22 8.97 22.75
CA SER A 434 -5.43 8.79 23.99
C SER A 434 -4.33 7.74 23.80
N LEU A 435 -4.63 6.60 23.20
CA LEU A 435 -3.66 5.54 22.94
C LEU A 435 -2.61 5.97 21.91
N GLN A 436 -3.03 6.62 20.83
CA GLN A 436 -2.15 7.13 19.77
C GLN A 436 -1.09 8.09 20.36
N ARG A 437 -1.56 9.06 21.17
CA ARG A 437 -0.69 10.00 21.86
C ARG A 437 0.28 9.29 22.81
N LYS A 438 -0.25 8.39 23.65
CA LYS A 438 0.58 7.62 24.61
C LYS A 438 1.69 6.85 23.91
N LEU A 439 1.40 6.20 22.78
CA LEU A 439 2.39 5.41 22.04
C LEU A 439 3.45 6.31 21.40
N TRP A 440 3.09 7.46 20.85
CA TRP A 440 4.05 8.44 20.36
C TRP A 440 4.97 8.95 21.48
N GLU A 441 4.40 9.35 22.63
CA GLU A 441 5.16 9.84 23.79
C GLU A 441 6.11 8.76 24.36
N GLN A 442 5.62 7.52 24.48
CA GLN A 442 6.40 6.40 25.01
C GLN A 442 7.55 5.99 24.10
N THR A 443 7.37 6.05 22.79
CA THR A 443 8.41 5.67 21.82
C THR A 443 9.38 6.81 21.55
N GLY A 444 8.97 8.05 21.74
CA GLY A 444 9.79 9.24 21.48
C GLY A 444 10.04 9.51 20.00
N TYR A 445 9.45 8.71 19.09
CA TYR A 445 9.58 8.92 17.65
C TYR A 445 8.72 10.10 17.18
N TYR A 446 9.04 10.61 16.00
CA TYR A 446 8.23 11.54 15.22
C TYR A 446 8.55 11.34 13.73
N LEU A 447 7.66 11.83 12.86
CA LEU A 447 7.86 11.73 11.41
C LEU A 447 8.80 12.83 10.90
N GLY A 448 9.64 12.45 9.94
CA GLY A 448 10.63 13.35 9.38
C GLY A 448 11.98 13.34 10.11
N SER A 449 12.72 14.42 9.98
CA SER A 449 14.00 14.65 10.66
C SER A 449 13.95 15.88 11.55
N PRO A 450 14.96 16.09 12.42
CA PRO A 450 15.05 17.30 13.24
C PRO A 450 14.99 18.61 12.43
N GLU A 451 15.59 18.61 11.21
CA GLU A 451 15.66 19.77 10.32
C GLU A 451 14.38 19.94 9.47
N ALA A 452 13.63 18.84 9.26
CA ALA A 452 12.42 18.83 8.43
C ALA A 452 11.34 17.92 9.05
N PRO A 453 10.68 18.36 10.13
CA PRO A 453 9.58 17.63 10.71
C PRO A 453 8.38 17.58 9.73
N PHE A 454 7.61 16.48 9.78
CA PHE A 454 6.47 16.30 8.90
C PHE A 454 5.46 17.45 8.99
N ALA A 455 5.10 18.02 7.85
CA ALA A 455 4.18 19.17 7.73
C ALA A 455 4.58 20.39 8.58
N GLY A 456 5.86 20.53 8.94
CA GLY A 456 6.32 21.57 9.85
C GLY A 456 5.84 21.40 11.31
N TYR A 457 5.15 20.30 11.61
CA TYR A 457 4.63 20.03 12.95
C TYR A 457 5.65 19.24 13.77
N LYS A 458 6.16 19.87 14.83
CA LYS A 458 7.01 19.21 15.82
C LYS A 458 6.15 18.90 17.05
N PRO A 459 5.87 17.62 17.32
CA PRO A 459 5.07 17.27 18.49
C PRO A 459 5.79 17.59 19.79
N PRO A 460 5.08 17.81 20.94
CA PRO A 460 5.67 18.25 22.18
C PRO A 460 6.76 17.33 22.77
N TRP A 461 6.72 16.04 22.42
CA TRP A 461 7.70 15.04 22.88
C TRP A 461 8.90 14.89 21.95
N ALA A 462 8.89 15.48 20.74
CA ALA A 462 10.04 15.46 19.83
C ALA A 462 11.18 16.28 20.40
N ARG A 463 12.28 15.61 20.75
CA ARG A 463 13.48 16.22 21.31
C ARG A 463 14.43 16.74 20.24
#